data_e37b16dc6c48d2e0b7ed156592cf35d1
#
_entry.id   e37b16dc6c48d2e0b7ed156592cf35d1
#
_cell.length_a   1.000
_cell.length_b   1.000
_cell.length_c   1.000
_cell.angle_alpha   90.00
_cell.angle_beta   90.00
_cell.angle_gamma   90.00
#
_symmetry.space_group_name_H-M   'P 1'
#
loop_
_entity.id
_entity.type
_entity.pdbx_description
1 polymer ?
#
loop_
_entity_poly.entity_id
_entity_poly.type
_entity_poly.pdbx_seq_one_letter_code
_entity_poly.pdbx_strand_id
1 'polypeptide(L)'
;DPNHPDTDRDGLDDGEEILTYGTNATREDTDGDGLDDGEEVLSLGTDPLVQDTDLGGVTDGVEVLVDGTDPLNGSDDFDPTGDNDEDGLTNSEEIVHGTDYLDPDSDDDGLLDGEEVNDYGTDPLDQDTDGDGLSDGDEVNIYKTNPLVADTDGDGLSDGLEIKRHKTDPLIVDTDEDESTDGEEVAAGTDPNDPKDF
;
A
#
# COMPACT_ATOMS: atom_id res chain seq x y z
N ASP A 1 3.81 49.29 5.51
CA ASP A 1 4.86 50.28 5.90
C ASP A 1 5.42 50.93 4.64
N PRO A 2 5.35 52.30 4.51
CA PRO A 2 5.84 53.00 3.32
C PRO A 2 7.36 52.82 3.02
N ASN A 3 8.09 52.16 3.89
CA ASN A 3 9.50 51.80 3.69
C ASN A 3 9.75 50.31 3.52
N HIS A 4 8.68 49.49 3.54
CA HIS A 4 8.71 48.07 3.31
C HIS A 4 7.59 47.76 2.34
N PRO A 5 7.88 47.45 1.07
CA PRO A 5 6.85 47.19 0.06
C PRO A 5 6.10 45.88 0.31
N ASP A 6 6.68 44.96 1.02
CA ASP A 6 6.19 43.65 1.42
C ASP A 6 6.17 43.65 2.98
N THR A 7 4.98 43.81 3.58
CA THR A 7 4.84 44.05 5.02
C THR A 7 4.91 42.77 5.86
N ASP A 8 4.37 41.68 5.42
CA ASP A 8 4.34 40.36 6.10
C ASP A 8 5.47 39.43 5.67
N ARG A 9 6.07 39.68 4.51
CA ARG A 9 7.24 39.00 3.95
C ARG A 9 6.95 37.61 3.34
N ASP A 10 5.81 37.50 2.75
CA ASP A 10 5.41 36.31 2.00
C ASP A 10 5.96 36.23 0.57
N GLY A 11 6.55 37.37 0.07
CA GLY A 11 7.14 37.46 -1.27
C GLY A 11 6.30 38.26 -2.27
N LEU A 12 5.11 38.72 -1.89
CA LEU A 12 4.28 39.66 -2.66
C LEU A 12 4.46 41.09 -2.13
N ASP A 13 4.36 42.07 -3.01
CA ASP A 13 4.34 43.50 -2.55
C ASP A 13 2.92 43.86 -2.08
N ASP A 14 2.78 44.62 -0.97
CA ASP A 14 1.48 45.11 -0.44
C ASP A 14 0.53 45.63 -1.54
N GLY A 15 1.09 46.21 -2.61
CA GLY A 15 0.33 46.75 -3.72
C GLY A 15 -0.19 45.66 -4.67
N GLU A 16 0.56 44.59 -4.85
CA GLU A 16 0.14 43.43 -5.68
C GLU A 16 -0.95 42.63 -4.94
N GLU A 17 -0.78 42.44 -3.66
CA GLU A 17 -1.76 41.79 -2.81
C GLU A 17 -3.13 42.49 -2.87
N ILE A 18 -3.17 43.78 -2.57
CA ILE A 18 -4.43 44.55 -2.52
C ILE A 18 -5.07 44.75 -3.89
N LEU A 19 -4.28 44.93 -4.97
CA LEU A 19 -4.77 45.35 -6.26
C LEU A 19 -4.94 44.18 -7.25
N THR A 20 -4.20 43.11 -7.08
CA THR A 20 -4.14 41.99 -8.03
C THR A 20 -4.74 40.73 -7.48
N TYR A 21 -4.32 40.33 -6.28
CA TYR A 21 -4.70 39.03 -5.72
C TYR A 21 -5.86 39.14 -4.72
N GLY A 22 -6.01 40.25 -4.04
CA GLY A 22 -7.07 40.48 -3.04
C GLY A 22 -6.72 39.93 -1.66
N THR A 23 -5.45 39.58 -1.44
CA THR A 23 -4.92 39.04 -0.20
C THR A 23 -4.70 40.14 0.86
N ASN A 24 -4.31 39.77 2.04
CA ASN A 24 -4.15 40.66 3.19
C ASN A 24 -2.68 40.98 3.44
N ALA A 25 -2.19 42.10 2.94
CA ALA A 25 -0.81 42.62 3.03
C ALA A 25 -0.21 42.78 4.46
N THR A 26 -0.77 42.12 5.44
CA THR A 26 -0.26 42.09 6.82
C THR A 26 -0.35 40.67 7.41
N ARG A 27 -0.66 39.71 6.59
CA ARG A 27 -0.81 38.31 6.95
C ARG A 27 -0.26 37.41 5.83
N GLU A 28 0.81 36.75 6.10
CA GLU A 28 1.55 35.88 5.15
C GLU A 28 0.73 34.79 4.50
N ASP A 29 -0.33 34.32 5.15
CA ASP A 29 -1.26 33.27 4.74
C ASP A 29 -2.70 33.79 4.95
N THR A 30 -3.36 34.21 3.87
CA THR A 30 -4.65 34.91 3.95
C THR A 30 -5.81 33.99 4.31
N ASP A 31 -5.91 32.81 3.75
CA ASP A 31 -7.02 31.89 3.96
C ASP A 31 -6.80 30.89 5.12
N GLY A 32 -5.53 30.67 5.52
CA GLY A 32 -5.17 29.92 6.74
C GLY A 32 -5.02 28.42 6.51
N ASP A 33 -4.60 28.02 5.34
CA ASP A 33 -4.37 26.60 4.99
C ASP A 33 -2.95 26.11 5.31
N GLY A 34 -2.02 27.05 5.55
CA GLY A 34 -0.62 26.79 5.94
C GLY A 34 0.41 27.06 4.84
N LEU A 35 0.00 27.53 3.67
CA LEU A 35 0.86 28.07 2.62
C LEU A 35 0.89 29.60 2.70
N ASP A 36 2.02 30.19 2.33
CA ASP A 36 2.11 31.67 2.22
C ASP A 36 1.50 32.12 0.89
N ASP A 37 0.75 33.25 0.86
CA ASP A 37 0.11 33.80 -0.34
C ASP A 37 1.10 33.90 -1.51
N GLY A 38 2.35 34.29 -1.22
CA GLY A 38 3.43 34.37 -2.21
C GLY A 38 3.89 33.02 -2.74
N GLU A 39 3.91 31.98 -1.93
CA GLU A 39 4.23 30.61 -2.38
C GLU A 39 3.14 30.07 -3.30
N GLU A 40 1.90 30.28 -2.97
CA GLU A 40 0.75 29.88 -3.75
C GLU A 40 0.76 30.51 -5.15
N VAL A 41 0.86 31.84 -5.18
CA VAL A 41 0.82 32.60 -6.43
C VAL A 41 2.04 32.38 -7.34
N LEU A 42 3.25 32.33 -6.75
CA LEU A 42 4.50 32.36 -7.50
C LEU A 42 5.03 30.96 -7.87
N SER A 43 4.67 29.94 -7.05
CA SER A 43 5.28 28.61 -7.17
C SER A 43 4.27 27.50 -7.48
N LEU A 44 3.14 27.48 -6.78
CA LEU A 44 2.17 26.39 -6.84
C LEU A 44 1.06 26.64 -7.89
N GLY A 45 0.56 27.87 -7.95
CA GLY A 45 -0.52 28.26 -8.87
C GLY A 45 -1.90 28.06 -8.25
N THR A 46 -1.96 27.86 -6.92
CA THR A 46 -3.19 27.78 -6.14
C THR A 46 -3.81 29.17 -5.91
N ASP A 47 -5.00 29.23 -5.36
CA ASP A 47 -5.74 30.48 -5.08
C ASP A 47 -5.60 30.88 -3.60
N PRO A 48 -4.80 31.92 -3.25
CA PRO A 48 -4.48 32.30 -1.88
C PRO A 48 -5.68 32.82 -1.06
N LEU A 49 -6.88 32.70 -1.58
CA LEU A 49 -8.14 33.02 -0.90
C LEU A 49 -9.01 31.79 -0.67
N VAL A 50 -8.56 30.59 -1.08
CA VAL A 50 -9.35 29.38 -1.07
C VAL A 50 -8.51 28.21 -0.58
N GLN A 51 -8.72 27.77 0.64
CA GLN A 51 -7.96 26.72 1.33
C GLN A 51 -7.84 25.37 0.59
N ASP A 52 -8.70 25.13 -0.39
CA ASP A 52 -8.80 23.91 -1.18
C ASP A 52 -9.13 24.35 -2.62
N THR A 53 -8.09 24.57 -3.44
CA THR A 53 -8.21 25.20 -4.76
C THR A 53 -8.95 24.32 -5.77
N ASP A 54 -8.77 23.02 -5.74
CA ASP A 54 -9.37 22.08 -6.69
C ASP A 54 -10.67 21.43 -6.19
N LEU A 55 -11.02 21.67 -4.92
CA LEU A 55 -12.22 21.17 -4.24
C LEU A 55 -12.25 19.64 -4.07
N GLY A 56 -11.10 19.02 -3.93
CA GLY A 56 -10.92 17.60 -3.70
C GLY A 56 -11.28 17.15 -2.28
N GLY A 57 -11.19 18.08 -1.32
CA GLY A 57 -11.57 17.85 0.07
C GLY A 57 -10.41 17.88 1.06
N VAL A 58 -9.20 18.02 0.55
CA VAL A 58 -7.98 18.28 1.31
C VAL A 58 -7.56 19.73 1.05
N THR A 59 -6.92 20.40 2.01
CA THR A 59 -6.47 21.77 1.81
C THR A 59 -5.12 21.77 1.10
N ASP A 60 -4.87 22.81 0.26
CA ASP A 60 -3.65 22.94 -0.53
C ASP A 60 -2.40 22.79 0.36
N GLY A 61 -2.43 23.36 1.55
CA GLY A 61 -1.34 23.26 2.51
C GLY A 61 -1.11 21.84 3.05
N VAL A 62 -2.15 21.05 3.27
CA VAL A 62 -2.01 19.65 3.67
C VAL A 62 -1.46 18.82 2.52
N GLU A 63 -1.94 19.02 1.31
CA GLU A 63 -1.46 18.32 0.13
C GLU A 63 0.04 18.55 -0.09
N VAL A 64 0.49 19.81 -0.07
CA VAL A 64 1.90 20.16 -0.33
C VAL A 64 2.83 19.77 0.82
N LEU A 65 2.41 19.97 2.07
CA LEU A 65 3.29 19.87 3.24
C LEU A 65 3.24 18.49 3.92
N VAL A 66 2.18 17.73 3.74
CA VAL A 66 1.93 16.48 4.45
C VAL A 66 1.81 15.30 3.50
N ASP A 67 0.88 15.36 2.54
CA ASP A 67 0.48 14.20 1.74
C ASP A 67 1.33 14.05 0.46
N GLY A 68 1.85 15.17 -0.07
CA GLY A 68 2.66 15.18 -1.30
C GLY A 68 1.82 15.04 -2.58
N THR A 69 0.51 15.32 -2.49
CA THR A 69 -0.44 15.35 -3.60
C THR A 69 -0.38 16.69 -4.37
N ASP A 70 -1.08 16.81 -5.49
CA ASP A 70 -1.08 18.00 -6.35
C ASP A 70 -2.29 18.89 -6.03
N PRO A 71 -2.11 20.07 -5.40
CA PRO A 71 -3.20 20.94 -4.96
C PRO A 71 -4.04 21.55 -6.10
N LEU A 72 -3.82 21.11 -7.32
CA LEU A 72 -4.61 21.44 -8.51
C LEU A 72 -5.32 20.23 -9.11
N ASN A 73 -5.31 19.06 -8.42
CA ASN A 73 -5.88 17.82 -8.93
C ASN A 73 -6.65 17.05 -7.84
N GLY A 74 -7.84 17.47 -7.47
CA GLY A 74 -8.67 16.87 -6.42
C GLY A 74 -9.05 15.38 -6.60
N SER A 75 -8.43 14.70 -7.56
CA SER A 75 -8.58 13.25 -7.72
C SER A 75 -7.43 12.45 -7.10
N ASP A 76 -6.39 13.11 -6.60
CA ASP A 76 -5.30 12.51 -5.85
C ASP A 76 -5.29 12.92 -4.36
N ASP A 77 -6.35 13.60 -3.93
CA ASP A 77 -6.58 13.98 -2.54
C ASP A 77 -6.76 12.76 -1.64
N PHE A 78 -6.22 12.85 -0.43
CA PHE A 78 -6.42 11.81 0.55
C PHE A 78 -7.89 11.80 1.06
N ASP A 79 -8.72 10.93 0.49
CA ASP A 79 -10.03 10.58 1.05
C ASP A 79 -9.89 9.37 1.98
N PRO A 80 -9.99 9.52 3.30
CA PRO A 80 -9.87 8.40 4.23
C PRO A 80 -10.93 7.30 4.03
N THR A 81 -12.01 7.58 3.32
CA THR A 81 -13.09 6.64 3.02
C THR A 81 -13.07 6.13 1.58
N GLY A 82 -12.19 6.69 0.75
CA GLY A 82 -11.91 6.23 -0.60
C GLY A 82 -11.16 4.90 -0.60
N ASP A 83 -11.08 4.30 -1.75
CA ASP A 83 -10.32 3.10 -2.10
C ASP A 83 -9.65 3.48 -3.43
N ASN A 84 -8.42 4.01 -3.35
CA ASN A 84 -7.81 4.71 -4.48
C ASN A 84 -7.21 3.76 -5.52
N ASP A 85 -6.81 2.56 -5.11
CA ASP A 85 -6.23 1.53 -5.96
C ASP A 85 -7.20 0.38 -6.27
N GLU A 86 -8.41 0.45 -5.66
CA GLU A 86 -9.51 -0.49 -5.89
C GLU A 86 -9.20 -1.94 -5.43
N ASP A 87 -8.41 -2.09 -4.35
CA ASP A 87 -8.02 -3.38 -3.78
C ASP A 87 -9.05 -3.96 -2.79
N GLY A 88 -9.95 -3.10 -2.27
CA GLY A 88 -11.00 -3.47 -1.32
C GLY A 88 -10.75 -3.04 0.13
N LEU A 89 -9.62 -2.37 0.41
CA LEU A 89 -9.40 -1.58 1.62
C LEU A 89 -9.74 -0.11 1.36
N THR A 90 -10.13 0.61 2.38
CA THR A 90 -10.18 2.07 2.30
C THR A 90 -8.79 2.65 2.59
N ASN A 91 -8.46 3.83 2.05
CA ASN A 91 -7.19 4.50 2.29
C ASN A 91 -6.84 4.59 3.80
N SER A 92 -7.85 4.74 4.68
CA SER A 92 -7.64 4.74 6.13
C SER A 92 -7.37 3.36 6.72
N GLU A 93 -7.92 2.29 6.16
CA GLU A 93 -7.62 0.91 6.56
C GLU A 93 -6.20 0.55 6.16
N GLU A 94 -5.76 0.95 4.98
CA GLU A 94 -4.39 0.76 4.51
C GLU A 94 -3.35 1.44 5.40
N ILE A 95 -3.57 2.68 5.81
CA ILE A 95 -2.72 3.35 6.80
C ILE A 95 -2.63 2.54 8.10
N VAL A 96 -3.71 1.89 8.53
CA VAL A 96 -3.73 1.05 9.73
C VAL A 96 -2.91 -0.23 9.53
N HIS A 97 -2.97 -0.83 8.34
CA HIS A 97 -2.22 -2.03 7.97
C HIS A 97 -0.77 -1.71 7.56
N GLY A 98 -0.49 -0.47 7.15
CA GLY A 98 0.83 0.00 6.74
C GLY A 98 1.10 -0.21 5.25
N THR A 99 0.06 -0.49 4.48
CA THR A 99 0.08 -0.63 3.03
C THR A 99 0.04 0.73 2.32
N ASP A 100 0.23 0.77 1.00
CA ASP A 100 0.26 1.99 0.20
C ASP A 100 -1.06 2.14 -0.56
N TYR A 101 -1.91 3.07 -0.16
CA TYR A 101 -3.24 3.35 -0.71
C TYR A 101 -3.28 3.72 -2.22
N LEU A 102 -2.17 3.62 -2.91
CA LEU A 102 -2.02 3.79 -4.36
C LEU A 102 -1.44 2.54 -5.04
N ASP A 103 -1.13 1.49 -4.27
CA ASP A 103 -0.55 0.24 -4.76
C ASP A 103 -1.37 -0.95 -4.23
N PRO A 104 -2.18 -1.60 -5.06
CA PRO A 104 -3.15 -2.60 -4.63
C PRO A 104 -2.53 -3.93 -4.14
N ASP A 105 -1.20 -4.11 -4.24
CA ASP A 105 -0.45 -5.32 -3.88
C ASP A 105 0.92 -4.88 -3.34
N SER A 106 0.94 -4.46 -2.06
CA SER A 106 2.06 -3.76 -1.42
C SER A 106 3.35 -4.57 -1.34
N ASP A 107 3.28 -5.90 -1.34
CA ASP A 107 4.46 -6.78 -1.30
C ASP A 107 4.77 -7.50 -2.62
N ASP A 108 3.95 -7.28 -3.67
CA ASP A 108 4.12 -7.84 -5.02
C ASP A 108 4.04 -9.39 -5.06
N ASP A 109 3.22 -10.02 -4.23
CA ASP A 109 3.11 -11.51 -4.19
C ASP A 109 2.01 -12.07 -5.11
N GLY A 110 1.08 -11.21 -5.57
CA GLY A 110 -0.01 -11.53 -6.50
C GLY A 110 -1.36 -11.75 -5.83
N LEU A 111 -1.51 -11.44 -4.52
CA LEU A 111 -2.77 -11.13 -3.86
C LEU A 111 -2.90 -9.62 -3.73
N LEU A 112 -4.12 -9.13 -3.60
CA LEU A 112 -4.36 -7.74 -3.27
C LEU A 112 -4.36 -7.56 -1.75
N ASP A 113 -3.88 -6.43 -1.23
CA ASP A 113 -3.85 -6.14 0.21
C ASP A 113 -5.23 -6.37 0.85
N GLY A 114 -6.30 -5.93 0.16
CA GLY A 114 -7.67 -6.16 0.60
C GLY A 114 -8.12 -7.62 0.60
N GLU A 115 -7.66 -8.45 -0.33
CA GLU A 115 -7.91 -9.91 -0.32
C GLU A 115 -7.20 -10.56 0.85
N GLU A 116 -5.96 -10.17 1.12
CA GLU A 116 -5.15 -10.68 2.21
C GLU A 116 -5.79 -10.40 3.56
N VAL A 117 -6.13 -9.15 3.82
CA VAL A 117 -6.73 -8.72 5.09
C VAL A 117 -8.12 -9.31 5.31
N ASN A 118 -8.97 -9.32 4.27
CA ASN A 118 -10.39 -9.64 4.42
C ASN A 118 -10.73 -11.11 4.20
N ASP A 119 -10.03 -11.81 3.28
CA ASP A 119 -10.39 -13.13 2.81
C ASP A 119 -9.44 -14.23 3.33
N TYR A 120 -8.13 -13.98 3.33
CA TYR A 120 -7.11 -15.00 3.65
C TYR A 120 -6.52 -14.85 5.04
N GLY A 121 -6.38 -13.63 5.55
CA GLY A 121 -5.79 -13.32 6.86
C GLY A 121 -4.27 -13.39 6.86
N THR A 122 -3.66 -13.25 5.69
CA THR A 122 -2.22 -13.11 5.49
C THR A 122 -1.72 -11.70 5.83
N ASP A 123 -0.43 -11.47 5.82
CA ASP A 123 0.19 -10.17 6.10
C ASP A 123 0.52 -9.45 4.77
N PRO A 124 -0.20 -8.37 4.40
CA PRO A 124 -0.03 -7.69 3.10
C PRO A 124 1.33 -7.00 2.91
N LEU A 125 2.28 -7.20 3.81
CA LEU A 125 3.65 -6.71 3.74
C LEU A 125 4.69 -7.84 3.77
N ASP A 126 4.26 -9.11 3.76
CA ASP A 126 5.14 -10.28 3.81
C ASP A 126 4.68 -11.33 2.79
N GLN A 127 5.34 -11.41 1.65
CA GLN A 127 5.03 -12.31 0.51
C GLN A 127 4.86 -13.80 0.86
N ASP A 128 5.23 -14.24 2.06
CA ASP A 128 5.27 -15.65 2.49
C ASP A 128 4.96 -15.71 4.00
N THR A 129 3.68 -15.53 4.34
CA THR A 129 3.20 -15.35 5.72
C THR A 129 3.57 -16.50 6.66
N ASP A 130 3.59 -17.76 6.20
CA ASP A 130 3.93 -18.91 7.04
C ASP A 130 5.40 -19.35 6.94
N GLY A 131 6.16 -18.78 5.99
CA GLY A 131 7.61 -18.94 5.88
C GLY A 131 8.05 -20.28 5.29
N ASP A 132 7.22 -20.94 4.51
CA ASP A 132 7.50 -22.25 3.89
C ASP A 132 8.29 -22.14 2.58
N GLY A 133 8.31 -20.94 2.00
CA GLY A 133 9.04 -20.59 0.79
C GLY A 133 8.14 -20.50 -0.46
N LEU A 134 6.83 -20.75 -0.41
CA LEU A 134 5.88 -20.31 -1.43
C LEU A 134 5.46 -18.86 -1.12
N SER A 135 4.94 -18.12 -2.05
CA SER A 135 4.27 -16.87 -1.76
C SER A 135 2.78 -17.13 -1.52
N ASP A 136 2.15 -16.30 -0.69
CA ASP A 136 0.73 -16.43 -0.37
C ASP A 136 -0.12 -16.41 -1.66
N GLY A 137 0.24 -15.54 -2.62
CA GLY A 137 -0.38 -15.50 -3.93
C GLY A 137 -0.21 -16.74 -4.78
N ASP A 138 0.97 -17.38 -4.78
CA ASP A 138 1.20 -18.66 -5.46
C ASP A 138 0.40 -19.79 -4.80
N GLU A 139 0.33 -19.80 -3.47
CA GLU A 139 -0.43 -20.79 -2.71
C GLU A 139 -1.93 -20.72 -3.03
N VAL A 140 -2.50 -19.53 -2.93
CA VAL A 140 -3.93 -19.32 -3.20
C VAL A 140 -4.26 -19.54 -4.67
N ASN A 141 -3.46 -18.98 -5.60
CA ASN A 141 -3.82 -18.93 -7.01
C ASN A 141 -3.40 -20.19 -7.80
N ILE A 142 -2.25 -20.79 -7.45
CA ILE A 142 -1.64 -21.88 -8.22
C ILE A 142 -1.78 -23.22 -7.52
N TYR A 143 -1.27 -23.34 -6.29
CA TYR A 143 -1.13 -24.63 -5.61
C TYR A 143 -2.37 -25.04 -4.83
N LYS A 144 -3.19 -24.09 -4.40
CA LYS A 144 -4.39 -24.31 -3.58
C LYS A 144 -4.07 -24.80 -2.17
N THR A 145 -2.86 -24.52 -1.71
CA THR A 145 -2.42 -24.73 -0.34
C THR A 145 -2.95 -23.63 0.58
N ASN A 146 -2.67 -23.71 1.86
CA ASN A 146 -3.15 -22.75 2.84
C ASN A 146 -2.01 -21.81 3.25
N PRO A 147 -2.02 -20.51 2.89
CA PRO A 147 -0.93 -19.57 3.10
C PRO A 147 -0.65 -19.22 4.59
N LEU A 148 -1.37 -19.83 5.52
CA LEU A 148 -1.15 -19.70 6.96
C LEU A 148 -0.61 -20.98 7.59
N VAL A 149 -0.31 -22.03 6.78
CA VAL A 149 0.06 -23.36 7.30
C VAL A 149 1.11 -23.99 6.41
N ALA A 150 2.35 -23.86 6.79
CA ALA A 150 3.54 -24.31 6.05
C ALA A 150 3.57 -25.79 5.59
N ASP A 151 2.63 -26.60 6.02
CA ASP A 151 2.47 -28.03 5.72
C ASP A 151 0.96 -28.30 5.69
N THR A 152 0.37 -28.14 4.49
CA THR A 152 -1.10 -28.11 4.33
C THR A 152 -1.76 -29.45 4.59
N ASP A 153 -1.15 -30.58 4.20
CA ASP A 153 -1.72 -31.92 4.39
C ASP A 153 -1.24 -32.59 5.69
N GLY A 154 -0.19 -32.06 6.34
CA GLY A 154 0.28 -32.47 7.67
C GLY A 154 1.15 -33.72 7.68
N ASP A 155 1.83 -34.02 6.57
CA ASP A 155 2.70 -35.19 6.42
C ASP A 155 4.11 -35.01 7.02
N GLY A 156 4.49 -33.75 7.35
CA GLY A 156 5.78 -33.37 7.93
C GLY A 156 6.77 -32.81 6.91
N LEU A 157 6.38 -32.64 5.65
CA LEU A 157 7.10 -31.92 4.62
C LEU A 157 6.37 -30.59 4.37
N SER A 158 7.07 -29.49 4.13
CA SER A 158 6.40 -28.23 3.86
C SER A 158 6.02 -28.11 2.38
N ASP A 159 4.92 -27.40 2.10
CA ASP A 159 4.37 -27.23 0.76
C ASP A 159 5.45 -26.71 -0.21
N GLY A 160 6.25 -25.71 0.23
CA GLY A 160 7.35 -25.18 -0.54
C GLY A 160 8.49 -26.19 -0.82
N LEU A 161 8.78 -27.11 0.09
CA LEU A 161 9.75 -28.18 -0.16
C LEU A 161 9.20 -29.22 -1.13
N GLU A 162 7.94 -29.56 -1.00
CA GLU A 162 7.24 -30.48 -1.90
C GLU A 162 7.29 -29.96 -3.33
N ILE A 163 6.82 -28.75 -3.57
CA ILE A 163 6.78 -28.12 -4.89
C ILE A 163 8.17 -27.89 -5.48
N LYS A 164 9.08 -27.30 -4.69
CA LYS A 164 10.37 -26.84 -5.23
C LYS A 164 11.39 -27.95 -5.35
N ARG A 165 11.40 -28.89 -4.42
CA ARG A 165 12.47 -29.88 -4.28
C ARG A 165 12.05 -31.31 -4.59
N HIS A 166 10.96 -31.79 -3.96
CA HIS A 166 10.60 -33.19 -3.97
C HIS A 166 9.66 -33.56 -5.13
N LYS A 167 8.86 -32.59 -5.61
CA LYS A 167 7.87 -32.75 -6.68
C LYS A 167 6.71 -33.67 -6.29
N THR A 168 6.40 -33.65 -5.00
CA THR A 168 5.21 -34.25 -4.42
C THR A 168 4.02 -33.30 -4.49
N ASP A 169 2.83 -33.76 -4.14
CA ASP A 169 1.59 -32.98 -4.15
C ASP A 169 1.29 -32.49 -2.71
N PRO A 170 1.38 -31.16 -2.40
CA PRO A 170 1.22 -30.63 -1.06
C PRO A 170 -0.19 -30.73 -0.46
N LEU A 171 -1.09 -31.41 -1.17
CA LEU A 171 -2.46 -31.69 -0.71
C LEU A 171 -2.68 -33.19 -0.48
N ILE A 172 -1.65 -34.04 -0.65
CA ILE A 172 -1.73 -35.50 -0.60
C ILE A 172 -0.60 -36.07 0.24
N VAL A 173 -0.88 -36.44 1.46
CA VAL A 173 0.02 -37.02 2.48
C VAL A 173 0.98 -38.14 1.98
N ASP A 174 0.63 -38.84 0.94
CA ASP A 174 1.36 -39.98 0.34
C ASP A 174 1.13 -39.90 -1.17
N THR A 175 2.07 -39.27 -1.90
CA THR A 175 1.93 -38.93 -3.33
C THR A 175 1.92 -40.19 -4.25
N ASP A 176 2.65 -41.25 -3.90
CA ASP A 176 2.78 -42.46 -4.73
C ASP A 176 1.93 -43.64 -4.22
N GLU A 177 1.19 -43.46 -3.11
CA GLU A 177 0.22 -44.38 -2.54
C GLU A 177 0.85 -45.74 -2.07
N ASP A 178 2.06 -45.70 -1.50
CA ASP A 178 2.75 -46.92 -1.03
C ASP A 178 2.58 -47.20 0.48
N GLU A 179 1.82 -46.36 1.18
CA GLU A 179 1.52 -46.39 2.63
C GLU A 179 2.57 -45.69 3.54
N SER A 180 3.65 -45.14 2.99
CA SER A 180 4.55 -44.17 3.67
C SER A 180 4.10 -42.76 3.34
N THR A 181 4.33 -41.78 4.21
CA THR A 181 4.07 -40.38 3.86
C THR A 181 5.28 -39.77 3.17
N ASP A 182 5.05 -38.79 2.31
CA ASP A 182 6.15 -38.12 1.59
C ASP A 182 7.22 -37.60 2.57
N GLY A 183 6.79 -37.02 3.72
CA GLY A 183 7.70 -36.55 4.77
C GLY A 183 8.45 -37.70 5.46
N GLU A 184 7.84 -38.88 5.71
CA GLU A 184 8.50 -40.05 6.27
C GLU A 184 9.57 -40.58 5.30
N GLU A 185 9.28 -40.64 4.00
CA GLU A 185 10.21 -41.06 2.98
C GLU A 185 11.40 -40.15 2.81
N VAL A 186 11.15 -38.85 2.73
CA VAL A 186 12.24 -37.85 2.71
C VAL A 186 13.14 -37.96 3.93
N ALA A 187 12.58 -38.20 5.14
CA ALA A 187 13.34 -38.40 6.37
C ALA A 187 14.13 -39.71 6.36
N ALA A 188 13.59 -40.77 5.74
CA ALA A 188 14.26 -42.08 5.55
C ALA A 188 15.33 -42.02 4.46
N GLY A 189 15.21 -41.09 3.50
CA GLY A 189 16.07 -40.91 2.33
C GLY A 189 15.66 -41.79 1.15
N THR A 190 14.39 -42.20 1.12
CA THR A 190 13.72 -42.87 0.00
C THR A 190 13.07 -41.85 -0.93
N ASP A 191 12.53 -42.26 -2.07
CA ASP A 191 11.95 -41.40 -3.13
C ASP A 191 10.44 -41.37 -3.01
N PRO A 192 9.83 -40.24 -2.54
CA PRO A 192 8.39 -40.10 -2.32
C PRO A 192 7.55 -40.13 -3.63
N ASN A 193 8.16 -40.47 -4.73
CA ASN A 193 7.48 -40.64 -6.02
C ASN A 193 7.70 -42.04 -6.62
N ASP A 194 8.40 -42.96 -5.91
CA ASP A 194 8.60 -44.36 -6.39
C ASP A 194 7.97 -45.38 -5.42
N PRO A 195 6.76 -45.89 -5.70
CA PRO A 195 6.01 -46.79 -4.81
C PRO A 195 6.69 -48.17 -4.57
N LYS A 196 7.99 -48.25 -4.75
CA LYS A 196 8.82 -49.45 -4.51
C LYS A 196 10.05 -49.16 -3.66
N ASP A 197 10.29 -47.88 -3.33
CA ASP A 197 11.42 -47.41 -2.53
C ASP A 197 10.91 -46.92 -1.15
N PHE A 198 10.38 -47.84 -0.34
CA PHE A 198 9.76 -47.56 0.97
C PHE A 198 10.52 -48.20 2.15
#